data_38d91dece799b7dfd1ca1e76eb270cac
#
_entry.id   38d91dece799b7dfd1ca1e76eb270cac
#
_cell.length_a   1.000
_cell.length_b   1.000
_cell.length_c   1.000
_cell.angle_alpha   90.00
_cell.angle_beta   90.00
_cell.angle_gamma   90.00
#
_symmetry.space_group_name_H-M   'P 1'
#
loop_
_entity.id
_entity.type
_entity.pdbx_description
1 polymer ?
#
loop_
_entity_poly.entity_id
_entity_poly.type
_entity_poly.pdbx_seq_one_letter_code
_entity_poly.pdbx_strand_id
1 'polypeptide(L)'
;MLTTHRCAKALQLTLAVIKPDAVAHPVILEALHQRILVNNFIIVRSKDLVWRRQDSEKFYSEHAGRFFYQRLVEFMSSGPMRAYVLAREDAITHWRELMGPTKVFRARYTSPLTIRAQYGLTDTRNTTHGSDSVESAQREISFFFPDFSQETWMEREELGFRKGRMEYNQKKQIHTLPVHS
;
A
#
# COMPACT_ATOMS: atom_id res chain seq x y z
N MET A 1 19.22 -13.93 -6.69
CA MET A 1 20.18 -12.82 -6.71
C MET A 1 19.55 -11.60 -6.09
N LEU A 2 20.03 -11.23 -4.92
CA LEU A 2 19.60 -9.99 -4.29
C LEU A 2 20.35 -8.84 -4.95
N THR A 3 19.70 -8.17 -5.89
CA THR A 3 20.22 -6.91 -6.40
C THR A 3 20.12 -5.89 -5.26
N THR A 4 21.23 -5.59 -4.65
CA THR A 4 21.32 -4.55 -3.65
C THR A 4 21.12 -3.19 -4.34
N HIS A 5 19.88 -2.75 -4.44
CA HIS A 5 19.60 -1.39 -4.88
C HIS A 5 19.98 -0.43 -3.76
N ARG A 6 21.09 0.28 -3.97
CA ARG A 6 21.48 1.38 -3.09
C ARG A 6 20.72 2.61 -3.53
N CYS A 7 19.85 3.10 -2.67
CA CYS A 7 19.13 4.34 -2.90
C CYS A 7 20.00 5.54 -2.48
N ALA A 8 20.10 6.57 -3.32
CA ALA A 8 20.84 7.78 -3.04
C ALA A 8 20.08 8.73 -2.11
N LYS A 9 18.74 8.75 -2.22
CA LYS A 9 17.85 9.58 -1.40
C LYS A 9 17.30 8.79 -0.22
N ALA A 10 16.93 9.50 0.84
CA ALA A 10 16.17 8.92 1.95
C ALA A 10 14.90 8.25 1.43
N LEU A 11 14.57 7.10 2.02
CA LEU A 11 13.35 6.39 1.70
C LEU A 11 12.14 7.13 2.27
N GLN A 12 11.04 7.10 1.52
CA GLN A 12 9.76 7.65 1.93
C GLN A 12 8.80 6.50 2.23
N LEU A 13 7.99 6.66 3.28
CA LEU A 13 6.95 5.70 3.62
C LEU A 13 5.62 6.10 2.98
N THR A 14 4.86 5.10 2.56
CA THR A 14 3.49 5.29 2.11
C THR A 14 2.61 4.14 2.58
N LEU A 15 1.31 4.39 2.69
CA LEU A 15 0.33 3.33 2.92
C LEU A 15 -0.20 2.84 1.59
N ALA A 16 -0.26 1.53 1.43
CA ALA A 16 -0.91 0.86 0.31
C ALA A 16 -1.93 -0.13 0.86
N VAL A 17 -3.12 -0.16 0.26
CA VAL A 17 -4.16 -1.11 0.65
C VAL A 17 -4.61 -1.87 -0.58
N ILE A 18 -4.70 -3.19 -0.48
CA ILE A 18 -5.39 -4.02 -1.45
C ILE A 18 -6.80 -4.21 -0.93
N LYS A 19 -7.77 -3.74 -1.71
CA LYS A 19 -9.19 -3.67 -1.33
C LYS A 19 -9.89 -5.03 -1.40
N PRO A 20 -11.08 -5.16 -0.79
CA PRO A 20 -11.80 -6.44 -0.74
C PRO A 20 -12.06 -7.10 -2.09
N ASP A 21 -12.28 -6.32 -3.15
CA ASP A 21 -12.51 -6.85 -4.50
C ASP A 21 -11.33 -7.66 -5.02
N ALA A 22 -10.10 -7.23 -4.73
CA ALA A 22 -8.89 -7.91 -5.17
C ALA A 22 -8.46 -8.99 -4.18
N VAL A 23 -8.59 -8.77 -2.87
CA VAL A 23 -8.24 -9.77 -1.86
C VAL A 23 -9.11 -11.02 -1.98
N ALA A 24 -10.36 -10.88 -2.44
CA ALA A 24 -11.25 -12.02 -2.67
C ALA A 24 -10.73 -13.01 -3.72
N HIS A 25 -9.74 -12.61 -4.52
CA HIS A 25 -9.15 -13.44 -5.57
C HIS A 25 -7.68 -13.73 -5.27
N PRO A 26 -7.34 -14.91 -4.73
CA PRO A 26 -5.96 -15.23 -4.33
C PRO A 26 -4.92 -15.04 -5.42
N VAL A 27 -5.27 -15.32 -6.67
CA VAL A 27 -4.36 -15.14 -7.82
C VAL A 27 -4.06 -13.66 -8.04
N ILE A 28 -5.07 -12.80 -7.92
CA ILE A 28 -4.90 -11.34 -8.06
C ILE A 28 -4.07 -10.80 -6.90
N LEU A 29 -4.39 -11.20 -5.68
CA LEU A 29 -3.64 -10.79 -4.48
C LEU A 29 -2.16 -11.12 -4.61
N GLU A 30 -1.83 -12.34 -5.04
CA GLU A 30 -0.44 -12.75 -5.25
C GLU A 30 0.21 -11.96 -6.37
N ALA A 31 -0.48 -11.73 -7.47
CA ALA A 31 0.03 -10.93 -8.59
C ALA A 31 0.35 -9.49 -8.15
N LEU A 32 -0.50 -8.89 -7.32
CA LEU A 32 -0.27 -7.55 -6.79
C LEU A 32 0.91 -7.51 -5.82
N HIS A 33 1.04 -8.52 -4.97
CA HIS A 33 2.18 -8.66 -4.05
C HIS A 33 3.51 -8.74 -4.84
N GLN A 34 3.55 -9.58 -5.86
CA GLN A 34 4.73 -9.69 -6.73
C GLN A 34 5.01 -8.38 -7.47
N ARG A 35 3.97 -7.67 -7.89
CA ARG A 35 4.12 -6.37 -8.57
C ARG A 35 4.76 -5.32 -7.67
N ILE A 36 4.43 -5.33 -6.39
CA ILE A 36 5.07 -4.49 -5.37
C ILE A 36 6.58 -4.80 -5.32
N LEU A 37 6.93 -6.07 -5.25
CA LEU A 37 8.32 -6.51 -5.14
C LEU A 37 9.14 -6.17 -6.38
N VAL A 38 8.62 -6.47 -7.59
CA VAL A 38 9.37 -6.23 -8.84
C VAL A 38 9.51 -4.74 -9.16
N ASN A 39 8.70 -3.87 -8.56
CA ASN A 39 8.83 -2.42 -8.69
C ASN A 39 9.68 -1.80 -7.59
N ASN A 40 10.48 -2.60 -6.90
CA ASN A 40 11.47 -2.18 -5.93
C ASN A 40 10.90 -1.49 -4.68
N PHE A 41 9.64 -1.78 -4.33
CA PHE A 41 9.11 -1.36 -3.05
C PHE A 41 9.61 -2.29 -1.95
N ILE A 42 10.02 -1.69 -0.84
CA ILE A 42 10.35 -2.40 0.38
C ILE A 42 9.06 -2.56 1.18
N ILE A 43 8.71 -3.79 1.52
CA ILE A 43 7.55 -4.06 2.36
C ILE A 43 8.01 -4.02 3.82
N VAL A 44 7.72 -2.90 4.50
CA VAL A 44 8.14 -2.68 5.89
C VAL A 44 7.20 -3.39 6.86
N ARG A 45 5.90 -3.33 6.58
CA ARG A 45 4.85 -4.04 7.35
C ARG A 45 3.77 -4.54 6.41
N SER A 46 3.12 -5.61 6.79
CA SER A 46 1.98 -6.18 6.08
C SER A 46 0.97 -6.71 7.09
N LYS A 47 -0.31 -6.53 6.80
CA LYS A 47 -1.39 -6.89 7.71
C LYS A 47 -2.66 -7.21 6.93
N ASP A 48 -3.23 -8.38 7.20
CA ASP A 48 -4.56 -8.73 6.71
C ASP A 48 -5.59 -8.36 7.77
N LEU A 49 -6.68 -7.70 7.39
CA LEU A 49 -7.68 -7.21 8.33
C LEU A 49 -9.06 -7.11 7.69
N VAL A 50 -10.08 -7.11 8.55
CA VAL A 50 -11.46 -6.83 8.16
C VAL A 50 -11.93 -5.64 8.99
N TRP A 51 -12.42 -4.60 8.32
CA TRP A 51 -12.96 -3.43 9.01
C TRP A 51 -14.42 -3.62 9.39
N ARG A 52 -14.77 -3.07 10.56
CA ARG A 52 -16.15 -2.77 10.89
C ARG A 52 -16.57 -1.51 10.12
N ARG A 53 -17.87 -1.31 9.96
CA ARG A 53 -18.38 -0.10 9.31
C ARG A 53 -17.84 1.19 9.95
N GLN A 54 -17.75 1.21 11.29
CA GLN A 54 -17.23 2.35 12.05
C GLN A 54 -15.79 2.70 11.68
N ASP A 55 -14.94 1.71 11.47
CA ASP A 55 -13.55 1.93 11.05
C ASP A 55 -13.47 2.58 9.67
N SER A 56 -14.29 2.10 8.76
CA SER A 56 -14.38 2.64 7.41
C SER A 56 -14.91 4.08 7.41
N GLU A 57 -15.94 4.36 8.19
CA GLU A 57 -16.50 5.70 8.36
C GLU A 57 -15.45 6.68 8.88
N LYS A 58 -14.68 6.27 9.88
CA LYS A 58 -13.63 7.09 10.47
C LYS A 58 -12.50 7.37 9.47
N PHE A 59 -12.06 6.36 8.74
CA PHE A 59 -10.98 6.51 7.76
C PHE A 59 -11.36 7.48 6.63
N TYR A 60 -12.60 7.40 6.16
CA TYR A 60 -13.10 8.23 5.07
C TYR A 60 -13.90 9.45 5.55
N SER A 61 -13.74 9.86 6.81
CA SER A 61 -14.56 10.94 7.41
C SER A 61 -14.49 12.27 6.63
N GLU A 62 -13.37 12.59 6.02
CA GLU A 62 -13.23 13.81 5.20
C GLU A 62 -14.07 13.79 3.92
N HIS A 63 -14.59 12.63 3.53
CA HIS A 63 -15.51 12.47 2.41
C HIS A 63 -16.97 12.41 2.83
N ALA A 64 -17.27 12.56 4.13
CA ALA A 64 -18.64 12.60 4.64
C ALA A 64 -19.45 13.67 3.91
N GLY A 65 -20.66 13.32 3.47
CA GLY A 65 -21.49 14.22 2.68
C GLY A 65 -21.30 14.12 1.17
N ARG A 66 -20.26 13.47 0.69
CA ARG A 66 -20.08 13.19 -0.74
C ARG A 66 -20.99 12.03 -1.16
N PHE A 67 -21.49 12.07 -2.41
CA PHE A 67 -22.40 11.05 -2.90
C PHE A 67 -21.81 9.63 -2.90
N PHE A 68 -20.50 9.49 -3.05
CA PHE A 68 -19.82 8.21 -3.08
C PHE A 68 -19.45 7.67 -1.67
N TYR A 69 -19.64 8.48 -0.61
CA TYR A 69 -19.16 8.14 0.75
C TYR A 69 -19.74 6.84 1.28
N GLN A 70 -21.07 6.70 1.25
CA GLN A 70 -21.73 5.50 1.77
C GLN A 70 -21.33 4.23 1.02
N ARG A 71 -21.21 4.33 -0.29
CA ARG A 71 -20.78 3.21 -1.13
C ARG A 71 -19.35 2.77 -0.79
N LEU A 72 -18.45 3.73 -0.62
CA LEU A 72 -17.06 3.46 -0.29
C LEU A 72 -16.93 2.85 1.13
N VAL A 73 -17.62 3.42 2.11
CA VAL A 73 -17.66 2.92 3.49
C VAL A 73 -18.15 1.48 3.53
N GLU A 74 -19.26 1.19 2.88
CA GLU A 74 -19.85 -0.14 2.82
C GLU A 74 -18.92 -1.15 2.14
N PHE A 75 -18.34 -0.76 1.01
CA PHE A 75 -17.43 -1.61 0.27
C PHE A 75 -16.17 -1.97 1.07
N MET A 76 -15.52 -0.98 1.68
CA MET A 76 -14.28 -1.19 2.43
C MET A 76 -14.49 -2.00 3.72
N SER A 77 -15.71 -2.11 4.22
CA SER A 77 -16.06 -2.96 5.36
C SER A 77 -16.71 -4.29 4.96
N SER A 78 -16.77 -4.59 3.66
CA SER A 78 -17.49 -5.78 3.15
C SER A 78 -16.67 -7.08 3.19
N GLY A 79 -15.37 -7.02 3.42
CA GLY A 79 -14.52 -8.21 3.41
C GLY A 79 -13.06 -7.88 3.75
N PRO A 80 -12.19 -8.90 3.71
CA PRO A 80 -10.78 -8.74 4.04
C PRO A 80 -10.05 -7.79 3.11
N MET A 81 -9.12 -7.04 3.70
CA MET A 81 -8.17 -6.18 3.01
C MET A 81 -6.75 -6.58 3.39
N ARG A 82 -5.79 -6.19 2.58
CA ARG A 82 -4.38 -6.25 2.96
C ARG A 82 -3.80 -4.85 2.94
N ALA A 83 -3.22 -4.43 4.06
CA ALA A 83 -2.53 -3.16 4.18
C ALA A 83 -1.03 -3.36 4.23
N TYR A 84 -0.28 -2.44 3.61
CA TYR A 84 1.17 -2.42 3.62
C TYR A 84 1.69 -1.06 4.05
N VAL A 85 2.77 -1.06 4.83
CA VAL A 85 3.68 0.08 4.88
C VAL A 85 4.77 -0.19 3.87
N LEU A 86 4.82 0.62 2.83
CA LEU A 86 5.81 0.51 1.75
C LEU A 86 6.86 1.62 1.86
N ALA A 87 8.10 1.28 1.53
CA ALA A 87 9.19 2.25 1.48
C ALA A 87 9.88 2.19 0.12
N ARG A 88 10.21 3.36 -0.40
CA ARG A 88 10.96 3.55 -1.63
C ARG A 88 11.34 5.04 -1.71
N GLU A 89 12.31 5.41 -2.54
CA GLU A 89 12.45 6.82 -2.92
C GLU A 89 11.15 7.29 -3.58
N ASP A 90 10.62 8.42 -3.13
CA ASP A 90 9.37 8.98 -3.66
C ASP A 90 8.23 7.95 -3.70
N ALA A 91 8.08 7.19 -2.61
CA ALA A 91 7.14 6.07 -2.54
C ALA A 91 5.69 6.46 -2.84
N ILE A 92 5.26 7.63 -2.38
CA ILE A 92 3.88 8.11 -2.59
C ILE A 92 3.59 8.25 -4.07
N THR A 93 4.44 8.96 -4.80
CA THR A 93 4.29 9.19 -6.24
C THR A 93 4.38 7.88 -7.01
N HIS A 94 5.39 7.06 -6.73
CA HIS A 94 5.60 5.80 -7.46
C HIS A 94 4.47 4.80 -7.26
N TRP A 95 3.94 4.69 -6.02
CA TRP A 95 2.81 3.81 -5.78
C TRP A 95 1.55 4.28 -6.51
N ARG A 96 1.28 5.59 -6.50
CA ARG A 96 0.14 6.15 -7.21
C ARG A 96 0.24 5.97 -8.73
N GLU A 97 1.43 6.11 -9.29
CA GLU A 97 1.69 5.83 -10.71
C GLU A 97 1.44 4.35 -11.04
N LEU A 98 1.88 3.44 -10.17
CA LEU A 98 1.68 2.00 -10.35
C LEU A 98 0.20 1.61 -10.25
N MET A 99 -0.55 2.23 -9.34
CA MET A 99 -1.99 2.03 -9.23
C MET A 99 -2.76 2.51 -10.46
N GLY A 100 -2.38 3.66 -10.99
CA GLY A 100 -3.07 4.32 -12.09
C GLY A 100 -4.26 5.20 -11.65
N PRO A 101 -4.97 5.78 -12.62
CA PRO A 101 -6.12 6.64 -12.35
C PRO A 101 -7.21 5.95 -11.54
N THR A 102 -7.89 6.72 -10.67
CA THR A 102 -8.97 6.22 -9.82
C THR A 102 -10.12 5.64 -10.63
N LYS A 103 -10.46 6.27 -11.76
CA LYS A 103 -11.49 5.79 -12.66
C LYS A 103 -10.97 4.66 -13.52
N VAL A 104 -11.44 3.45 -13.26
CA VAL A 104 -10.94 2.22 -13.90
C VAL A 104 -11.11 2.27 -15.43
N PHE A 105 -12.24 2.74 -15.91
CA PHE A 105 -12.48 2.82 -17.34
C PHE A 105 -11.47 3.75 -18.03
N ARG A 106 -11.20 4.90 -17.41
CA ARG A 106 -10.17 5.83 -17.87
C ARG A 106 -8.78 5.19 -17.82
N ALA A 107 -8.47 4.46 -16.75
CA ALA A 107 -7.20 3.78 -16.61
C ALA A 107 -6.95 2.77 -17.73
N ARG A 108 -7.96 2.00 -18.09
CA ARG A 108 -7.87 1.03 -19.21
C ARG A 108 -7.54 1.71 -20.53
N TYR A 109 -8.04 2.89 -20.74
CA TYR A 109 -7.87 3.64 -21.97
C TYR A 109 -6.53 4.40 -22.01
N THR A 110 -6.20 5.13 -20.93
CA THR A 110 -5.04 6.03 -20.89
C THR A 110 -3.77 5.39 -20.32
N SER A 111 -3.92 4.37 -19.46
CA SER A 111 -2.80 3.82 -18.67
C SER A 111 -2.97 2.31 -18.49
N PRO A 112 -2.97 1.53 -19.60
CA PRO A 112 -3.38 0.12 -19.58
C PRO A 112 -2.47 -0.82 -18.79
N LEU A 113 -1.25 -0.40 -18.46
CA LEU A 113 -0.30 -1.22 -17.70
C LEU A 113 -0.41 -1.05 -16.19
N THR A 114 -1.29 -0.17 -15.73
CA THR A 114 -1.49 0.08 -14.31
C THR A 114 -2.34 -1.01 -13.65
N ILE A 115 -2.26 -1.10 -12.32
CA ILE A 115 -3.01 -2.09 -11.53
C ILE A 115 -4.51 -1.92 -11.75
N ARG A 116 -5.02 -0.71 -11.65
CA ARG A 116 -6.46 -0.44 -11.80
C ARG A 116 -6.96 -0.75 -13.20
N ALA A 117 -6.15 -0.51 -14.21
CA ALA A 117 -6.50 -0.86 -15.58
C ALA A 117 -6.63 -2.37 -15.77
N GLN A 118 -5.73 -3.13 -15.18
CA GLN A 118 -5.66 -4.59 -15.37
C GLN A 118 -6.67 -5.35 -14.51
N TYR A 119 -6.92 -4.89 -13.28
CA TYR A 119 -7.68 -5.65 -12.29
C TYR A 119 -8.92 -4.94 -11.77
N GLY A 120 -9.06 -3.65 -11.99
CA GLY A 120 -10.20 -2.87 -11.49
C GLY A 120 -11.51 -3.21 -12.21
N LEU A 121 -12.62 -3.12 -11.49
CA LEU A 121 -13.96 -3.40 -12.00
C LEU A 121 -14.79 -2.13 -12.16
N THR A 122 -14.78 -1.28 -11.13
CA THR A 122 -15.52 0.00 -11.10
C THR A 122 -14.68 1.06 -10.40
N ASP A 123 -15.16 2.29 -10.35
CA ASP A 123 -14.46 3.38 -9.66
C ASP A 123 -14.38 3.18 -8.13
N THR A 124 -15.27 2.38 -7.56
CA THR A 124 -15.22 1.96 -6.14
C THR A 124 -14.41 0.69 -5.98
N ARG A 125 -14.68 -0.32 -6.81
CA ARG A 125 -13.98 -1.61 -6.83
C ARG A 125 -12.77 -1.52 -7.76
N ASN A 126 -11.82 -0.68 -7.37
CA ASN A 126 -10.65 -0.33 -8.17
C ASN A 126 -9.33 -0.88 -7.62
N THR A 127 -9.40 -1.97 -6.90
CA THR A 127 -8.29 -2.83 -6.41
C THR A 127 -7.47 -2.28 -5.25
N THR A 128 -7.05 -1.02 -5.31
CA THR A 128 -6.00 -0.50 -4.41
C THR A 128 -6.30 0.91 -3.94
N HIS A 129 -5.72 1.24 -2.78
CA HIS A 129 -5.67 2.58 -2.22
C HIS A 129 -4.21 2.95 -1.96
N GLY A 130 -3.87 4.21 -2.12
CA GLY A 130 -2.57 4.76 -1.75
C GLY A 130 -2.74 6.16 -1.20
N SER A 131 -1.85 6.54 -0.26
CA SER A 131 -1.82 7.89 0.28
C SER A 131 -1.52 8.91 -0.82
N ASP A 132 -2.06 10.12 -0.71
CA ASP A 132 -1.92 11.15 -1.74
C ASP A 132 -0.91 12.26 -1.36
N SER A 133 -0.44 12.26 -0.12
CA SER A 133 0.51 13.27 0.38
C SER A 133 1.30 12.71 1.56
N VAL A 134 2.35 13.42 1.97
CA VAL A 134 3.14 13.07 3.15
C VAL A 134 2.24 13.05 4.40
N GLU A 135 1.40 14.07 4.56
CA GLU A 135 0.49 14.19 5.71
C GLU A 135 -0.53 13.05 5.73
N SER A 136 -1.13 12.73 4.59
CA SER A 136 -2.08 11.61 4.53
C SER A 136 -1.39 10.27 4.78
N ALA A 137 -0.16 10.09 4.27
CA ALA A 137 0.60 8.86 4.52
C ALA A 137 0.87 8.66 6.02
N GLN A 138 1.29 9.70 6.73
CA GLN A 138 1.53 9.64 8.17
C GLN A 138 0.26 9.26 8.93
N ARG A 139 -0.85 9.91 8.65
CA ARG A 139 -2.15 9.66 9.27
C ARG A 139 -2.65 8.24 8.98
N GLU A 140 -2.60 7.83 7.72
CA GLU A 140 -3.12 6.55 7.27
C GLU A 140 -2.28 5.37 7.77
N ILE A 141 -0.95 5.50 7.79
CA ILE A 141 -0.07 4.49 8.37
C ILE A 141 -0.39 4.30 9.85
N SER A 142 -0.53 5.38 10.60
CA SER A 142 -0.88 5.32 12.03
C SER A 142 -2.24 4.69 12.27
N PHE A 143 -3.18 4.91 11.36
CA PHE A 143 -4.53 4.33 11.46
C PHE A 143 -4.51 2.80 11.27
N PHE A 144 -3.81 2.31 10.25
CA PHE A 144 -3.72 0.88 9.95
C PHE A 144 -2.72 0.14 10.85
N PHE A 145 -1.65 0.80 11.24
CA PHE A 145 -0.54 0.21 12.01
C PHE A 145 -0.24 1.05 13.25
N PRO A 146 -1.14 1.06 14.25
CA PRO A 146 -0.96 1.90 15.45
C PRO A 146 0.28 1.54 16.26
N ASP A 147 0.79 0.30 16.14
CA ASP A 147 1.98 -0.16 16.83
C ASP A 147 3.29 0.15 16.10
N PHE A 148 3.21 0.72 14.88
CA PHE A 148 4.38 1.05 14.08
C PHE A 148 4.77 2.51 14.28
N SER A 149 5.99 2.75 14.75
CA SER A 149 6.54 4.10 14.89
C SER A 149 7.31 4.49 13.64
N GLN A 150 6.73 5.39 12.85
CA GLN A 150 7.36 5.92 11.64
C GLN A 150 8.66 6.67 11.97
N GLU A 151 8.63 7.46 13.04
CA GLU A 151 9.81 8.21 13.51
C GLU A 151 10.96 7.29 13.90
N THR A 152 10.69 6.27 14.71
CA THR A 152 11.70 5.30 15.11
C THR A 152 12.29 4.56 13.91
N TRP A 153 11.44 4.18 12.95
CA TRP A 153 11.89 3.51 11.74
C TRP A 153 12.83 4.41 10.93
N MET A 154 12.47 5.68 10.74
CA MET A 154 13.29 6.64 10.00
C MET A 154 14.65 6.88 10.69
N GLU A 155 14.66 6.93 12.01
CA GLU A 155 15.89 7.16 12.78
C GLU A 155 16.81 5.95 12.83
N ARG A 156 16.26 4.75 12.99
CA ARG A 156 17.03 3.54 13.33
C ARG A 156 17.19 2.53 12.20
N GLU A 157 16.23 2.45 11.29
CA GLU A 157 16.18 1.36 10.30
C GLU A 157 16.34 1.84 8.86
N GLU A 158 15.89 3.04 8.54
CA GLU A 158 15.86 3.57 7.18
C GLU A 158 17.24 3.45 6.49
N LEU A 159 18.30 3.83 7.17
CA LEU A 159 19.65 3.80 6.59
C LEU A 159 20.07 2.39 6.17
N GLY A 160 19.77 1.39 7.00
CA GLY A 160 20.07 -0.02 6.67
C GLY A 160 19.32 -0.49 5.45
N PHE A 161 18.03 -0.16 5.35
CA PHE A 161 17.21 -0.46 4.17
C PHE A 161 17.70 0.28 2.93
N ARG A 162 18.00 1.57 3.07
CA ARG A 162 18.50 2.40 1.97
C ARG A 162 19.82 1.87 1.40
N LYS A 163 20.69 1.32 2.26
CA LYS A 163 21.95 0.72 1.86
C LYS A 163 21.82 -0.70 1.31
N GLY A 164 20.60 -1.23 1.23
CA GLY A 164 20.33 -2.57 0.71
C GLY A 164 20.72 -3.70 1.62
N ARG A 165 20.87 -3.46 2.93
CA ARG A 165 21.22 -4.50 3.93
C ARG A 165 20.05 -5.39 4.33
N MET A 166 18.92 -5.28 3.65
CA MET A 166 17.69 -5.97 3.97
C MET A 166 17.66 -7.38 3.39
N GLU A 167 16.84 -8.23 4.02
CA GLU A 167 16.49 -9.56 3.54
C GLU A 167 14.98 -9.66 3.38
N TYR A 168 14.51 -10.38 2.36
CA TYR A 168 13.09 -10.67 2.23
C TYR A 168 12.76 -11.95 3.01
N ASN A 169 11.90 -11.81 4.01
CA ASN A 169 11.45 -12.94 4.81
C ASN A 169 10.26 -13.61 4.13
N GLN A 170 10.46 -14.80 3.56
CA GLN A 170 9.44 -15.55 2.82
C GLN A 170 8.23 -15.92 3.69
N LYS A 171 8.45 -16.23 4.95
CA LYS A 171 7.38 -16.63 5.87
C LYS A 171 6.48 -15.45 6.24
N LYS A 172 7.06 -14.30 6.54
CA LYS A 172 6.33 -13.09 6.91
C LYS A 172 5.94 -12.23 5.72
N GLN A 173 6.55 -12.49 4.56
CA GLN A 173 6.37 -11.73 3.32
C GLN A 173 6.65 -10.22 3.48
N ILE A 174 7.65 -9.90 4.28
CA ILE A 174 8.15 -8.53 4.48
C ILE A 174 9.67 -8.51 4.39
N HIS A 175 10.22 -7.31 4.18
CA HIS A 175 11.66 -7.07 4.25
C HIS A 175 12.07 -6.75 5.68
N THR A 176 13.17 -7.33 6.11
CA THR A 176 13.73 -7.10 7.45
C THR A 176 15.24 -6.84 7.36
N LEU A 177 15.75 -6.12 8.35
CA LEU A 177 17.20 -6.01 8.51
C LEU A 177 17.72 -7.26 9.23
N PRO A 178 18.91 -7.77 8.84
CA PRO A 178 19.54 -8.88 9.56
C PRO A 178 19.76 -8.51 11.02
N VAL A 179 19.47 -9.47 11.91
CA VAL A 179 19.80 -9.32 13.33
C VAL A 179 21.29 -9.57 13.48
N HIS A 180 22.04 -8.56 13.90
CA HIS A 180 23.43 -8.76 14.28
C HIS A 180 23.47 -9.50 15.62
N SER A 181 23.97 -10.72 15.59
CA SER A 181 24.30 -11.48 16.80
C SER A 181 25.60 -10.93 17.41
#